data_f3c4daa41737221d40cdb2b59155370b
#
_entry.id   f3c4daa41737221d40cdb2b59155370b
#
_cell.length_a   1.000
_cell.length_b   1.000
_cell.length_c   1.000
_cell.angle_alpha   90.00
_cell.angle_beta   90.00
_cell.angle_gamma   90.00
#
_symmetry.space_group_name_H-M   'P 1'
#
loop_
_entity.id
_entity.type
_entity.pdbx_description
1 polymer ?
#
loop_
_entity_poly.entity_id
_entity_poly.type
_entity_poly.pdbx_seq_one_letter_code
_entity_poly.pdbx_strand_id
1 'polypeptide(L)'
;MRLLLDTHALLWWLTDDPKLPLEPRDAIANTENDIFVSSASAWEISTKHRIGKLTGVGDVSERLVFYVRKSGFQSLPISLEHAVEAGRLPGPHKDPFDRMLMAQANIEKLKVVTIDPVFKDY
;
A
#
# COMPACT_ATOMS: atom_id res chain seq x y z
N MET A 1 2.00 16.68 0.14
CA MET A 1 0.83 15.81 0.41
C MET A 1 1.25 14.58 1.19
N ARG A 2 0.32 14.02 1.93
CA ARG A 2 0.53 12.76 2.66
C ARG A 2 -0.18 11.64 1.91
N LEU A 3 0.59 10.67 1.42
CA LEU A 3 0.10 9.62 0.51
C LEU A 3 0.31 8.24 1.13
N LEU A 4 -0.68 7.36 0.99
CA LEU A 4 -0.60 5.95 1.38
C LEU A 4 -0.59 5.11 0.10
N LEU A 5 0.46 4.31 -0.08
CA LEU A 5 0.55 3.44 -1.25
C LEU A 5 -0.32 2.21 -1.08
N ASP A 6 -1.08 1.84 -2.13
CA ASP A 6 -1.66 0.51 -2.14
C ASP A 6 -0.56 -0.52 -2.45
N THR A 7 -0.90 -1.78 -2.28
CA THR A 7 0.10 -2.85 -2.38
C THR A 7 0.71 -2.92 -3.78
N HIS A 8 -0.10 -2.78 -4.83
CA HIS A 8 0.41 -2.85 -6.20
C HIS A 8 1.29 -1.64 -6.54
N ALA A 9 0.89 -0.44 -6.11
CA ALA A 9 1.71 0.76 -6.33
C ALA A 9 3.07 0.60 -5.66
N LEU A 10 3.10 0.08 -4.44
CA LEU A 10 4.35 -0.18 -3.73
C LEU A 10 5.22 -1.18 -4.48
N LEU A 11 4.66 -2.33 -4.86
CA LEU A 11 5.42 -3.36 -5.57
C LEU A 11 5.96 -2.86 -6.90
N TRP A 12 5.13 -2.18 -7.68
CA TRP A 12 5.56 -1.69 -8.98
C TRP A 12 6.61 -0.59 -8.87
N TRP A 13 6.53 0.24 -7.83
CA TRP A 13 7.58 1.21 -7.55
C TRP A 13 8.91 0.53 -7.20
N LEU A 14 8.88 -0.43 -6.27
CA LEU A 14 10.10 -1.09 -5.80
C LEU A 14 10.75 -1.97 -6.86
N THR A 15 9.97 -2.51 -7.80
CA THR A 15 10.48 -3.33 -8.91
C THR A 15 10.68 -2.54 -10.19
N ASP A 16 10.45 -1.22 -10.17
CA ASP A 16 10.50 -0.36 -11.34
C ASP A 16 9.66 -0.89 -12.50
N ASP A 17 8.46 -1.35 -12.18
CA ASP A 17 7.56 -1.98 -13.15
C ASP A 17 6.86 -0.90 -13.98
N PRO A 18 6.92 -0.98 -15.33
CA PRO A 18 6.25 -0.01 -16.20
C PRO A 18 4.73 -0.01 -16.09
N LYS A 19 4.13 -1.00 -15.43
CA LYS A 19 2.70 -1.00 -15.14
C LYS A 19 2.28 0.15 -14.22
N LEU A 20 3.22 0.71 -13.44
CA LEU A 20 2.91 1.88 -12.62
C LEU A 20 2.76 3.09 -13.54
N PRO A 21 1.56 3.68 -13.64
CA PRO A 21 1.34 4.82 -14.53
C PRO A 21 2.17 6.05 -14.12
N LEU A 22 2.32 6.98 -15.06
CA LEU A 22 3.16 8.16 -14.87
C LEU A 22 2.68 9.04 -13.71
N GLU A 23 1.38 9.28 -13.59
CA GLU A 23 0.84 10.16 -12.54
C GLU A 23 1.14 9.65 -11.12
N PRO A 24 0.81 8.38 -10.77
CA PRO A 24 1.22 7.84 -9.46
C PRO A 24 2.75 7.80 -9.29
N ARG A 25 3.48 7.46 -10.34
CA ARG A 25 4.94 7.42 -10.30
C ARG A 25 5.53 8.78 -9.94
N ASP A 26 5.03 9.84 -10.56
CA ASP A 26 5.49 11.20 -10.29
C ASP A 26 5.14 11.63 -8.86
N ALA A 27 3.96 11.26 -8.38
CA ALA A 27 3.55 11.59 -7.01
C ALA A 27 4.46 10.91 -5.97
N ILE A 28 4.85 9.67 -6.20
CA ILE A 28 5.77 8.95 -5.31
C ILE A 28 7.18 9.54 -5.38
N ALA A 29 7.63 9.91 -6.58
CA ALA A 29 8.96 10.47 -6.78
C ALA A 29 9.12 11.89 -6.23
N ASN A 30 8.02 12.60 -6.03
CA ASN A 30 8.06 13.98 -5.53
C ASN A 30 8.47 14.00 -4.06
N THR A 31 9.66 14.55 -3.78
CA THR A 31 10.24 14.57 -2.44
C THR A 31 9.48 15.47 -1.46
N GLU A 32 8.57 16.32 -1.93
CA GLU A 32 7.72 17.13 -1.06
C GLU A 32 6.54 16.34 -0.51
N ASN A 33 6.26 15.17 -1.05
CA ASN A 33 5.22 14.29 -0.54
C ASN A 33 5.76 13.36 0.52
N ASP A 34 4.97 13.15 1.58
CA ASP A 34 5.25 12.12 2.59
C ASP A 34 4.58 10.83 2.14
N ILE A 35 5.36 9.79 1.95
CA ILE A 35 4.90 8.51 1.45
C ILE A 35 4.84 7.49 2.59
N PHE A 36 3.68 6.89 2.78
CA PHE A 36 3.43 5.90 3.84
C PHE A 36 3.20 4.53 3.24
N VAL A 37 3.72 3.52 3.92
CA VAL A 37 3.52 2.10 3.58
C VAL A 37 2.89 1.42 4.79
N SER A 38 1.73 0.82 4.57
CA SER A 38 1.01 0.12 5.63
C SER A 38 1.62 -1.23 5.95
N SER A 39 1.58 -1.61 7.21
CA SER A 39 1.87 -2.98 7.64
C SER A 39 0.97 -3.99 6.94
N ALA A 40 -0.24 -3.61 6.55
CA ALA A 40 -1.14 -4.47 5.78
C ALA A 40 -0.55 -4.84 4.42
N SER A 41 0.06 -3.88 3.73
CA SER A 41 0.72 -4.14 2.43
C SER A 41 1.91 -5.07 2.59
N ALA A 42 2.71 -4.87 3.64
CA ALA A 42 3.84 -5.75 3.92
C ALA A 42 3.36 -7.18 4.19
N TRP A 43 2.29 -7.33 4.95
CA TRP A 43 1.71 -8.63 5.25
C TRP A 43 1.15 -9.30 3.98
N GLU A 44 0.45 -8.54 3.16
CA GLU A 44 -0.09 -9.05 1.88
C GLU A 44 1.03 -9.57 0.97
N ILE A 45 2.08 -8.78 0.78
CA ILE A 45 3.21 -9.13 -0.08
C ILE A 45 3.90 -10.39 0.43
N SER A 46 4.21 -10.43 1.72
CA SER A 46 4.88 -11.58 2.34
C SER A 46 4.05 -12.85 2.22
N THR A 47 2.73 -12.74 2.46
CA THR A 47 1.80 -13.87 2.38
C THR A 47 1.70 -14.38 0.94
N LYS A 48 1.47 -13.50 -0.01
CA LYS A 48 1.30 -13.88 -1.42
C LYS A 48 2.59 -14.44 -2.01
N HIS A 49 3.74 -13.92 -1.60
CA HIS A 49 5.02 -14.49 -2.02
C HIS A 49 5.18 -15.92 -1.50
N ARG A 50 4.89 -16.15 -0.21
CA ARG A 50 5.01 -17.48 0.41
C ARG A 50 4.14 -18.53 -0.30
N ILE A 51 2.92 -18.16 -0.69
CA ILE A 51 1.99 -19.10 -1.33
C ILE A 51 2.11 -19.13 -2.86
N GLY A 52 3.14 -18.49 -3.41
CA GLY A 52 3.44 -18.58 -4.84
C GLY A 52 2.59 -17.71 -5.76
N LYS A 53 1.87 -16.73 -5.22
CA LYS A 53 1.00 -15.84 -6.01
C LYS A 53 1.70 -14.59 -6.54
N LEU A 54 2.95 -14.35 -6.14
CA LEU A 54 3.76 -13.26 -6.68
C LEU A 54 4.99 -13.84 -7.34
N THR A 55 5.22 -13.48 -8.60
CA THR A 55 6.39 -13.91 -9.36
C THR A 55 7.25 -12.70 -9.70
N GLY A 56 8.56 -12.91 -9.81
CA GLY A 56 9.50 -11.84 -10.20
C GLY A 56 9.78 -10.81 -9.11
N VAL A 57 9.38 -11.07 -7.86
CA VAL A 57 9.54 -10.12 -6.74
C VAL A 57 10.32 -10.71 -5.57
N GLY A 58 11.01 -11.85 -5.77
CA GLY A 58 11.64 -12.60 -4.67
C GLY A 58 12.52 -11.76 -3.76
N ASP A 59 13.48 -11.04 -4.32
CA ASP A 59 14.40 -10.21 -3.52
C ASP A 59 13.65 -9.08 -2.81
N VAL A 60 12.74 -8.41 -3.50
CA VAL A 60 11.94 -7.32 -2.91
C VAL A 60 11.07 -7.87 -1.77
N SER A 61 10.44 -9.02 -1.95
CA SER A 61 9.60 -9.63 -0.90
C SER A 61 10.42 -10.05 0.32
N GLU A 62 11.59 -10.64 0.11
CA GLU A 62 12.44 -11.11 1.21
C GLU A 62 13.10 -9.97 1.98
N ARG A 63 13.36 -8.84 1.33
CA ARG A 63 14.03 -7.69 1.91
C ARG A 63 13.14 -6.44 1.92
N LEU A 64 11.83 -6.64 2.04
CA LEU A 64 10.85 -5.57 1.89
C LEU A 64 11.09 -4.40 2.85
N VAL A 65 11.34 -4.68 4.12
CA VAL A 65 11.59 -3.64 5.12
C VAL A 65 12.79 -2.78 4.73
N PHE A 66 13.86 -3.43 4.26
CA PHE A 66 15.04 -2.72 3.79
C PHE A 66 14.70 -1.77 2.63
N TYR A 67 13.99 -2.25 1.63
CA TYR A 67 13.66 -1.43 0.45
C TYR A 67 12.70 -0.29 0.78
N VAL A 68 11.74 -0.53 1.67
CA VAL A 68 10.81 0.52 2.13
C VAL A 68 11.60 1.63 2.81
N ARG A 69 12.49 1.28 3.73
CA ARG A 69 13.30 2.27 4.46
C ARG A 69 14.29 2.99 3.55
N LYS A 70 14.93 2.26 2.62
CA LYS A 70 15.86 2.84 1.67
C LYS A 70 15.16 3.86 0.76
N SER A 71 13.89 3.64 0.44
CA SER A 71 13.11 4.57 -0.37
C SER A 71 12.71 5.84 0.39
N GLY A 72 12.94 5.89 1.69
CA GLY A 72 12.53 7.02 2.52
C GLY A 72 11.05 7.02 2.90
N PHE A 73 10.37 5.90 2.70
CA PHE A 73 8.95 5.76 3.03
C PHE A 73 8.77 5.56 4.52
N GLN A 74 7.68 6.09 5.04
CA GLN A 74 7.31 5.96 6.45
C GLN A 74 6.42 4.74 6.64
N SER A 75 6.65 4.00 7.74
CA SER A 75 5.82 2.87 8.10
C SER A 75 4.52 3.35 8.75
N LEU A 76 3.41 2.70 8.41
CA LEU A 76 2.13 2.96 9.06
C LEU A 76 1.65 1.66 9.72
N PRO A 77 1.85 1.54 11.05
CA PRO A 77 1.37 0.35 11.76
C PRO A 77 -0.15 0.31 11.84
N ILE A 78 -0.69 -0.88 12.00
CA ILE A 78 -2.14 -1.08 12.18
C ILE A 78 -2.47 -0.91 13.65
N SER A 79 -3.32 0.08 13.97
CA SER A 79 -3.84 0.30 15.32
C SER A 79 -5.14 -0.46 15.55
N LEU A 80 -5.60 -0.48 16.80
CA LEU A 80 -6.92 -1.03 17.11
C LEU A 80 -8.02 -0.25 16.39
N GLU A 81 -7.89 1.08 16.32
CA GLU A 81 -8.85 1.95 15.65
C GLU A 81 -8.91 1.62 14.16
N HIS A 82 -7.77 1.40 13.52
CA HIS A 82 -7.71 0.98 12.12
C HIS A 82 -8.45 -0.34 11.91
N ALA A 83 -8.21 -1.30 12.80
CA ALA A 83 -8.81 -2.64 12.67
C ALA A 83 -10.33 -2.60 12.80
N VAL A 84 -10.84 -1.86 13.79
CA VAL A 84 -12.28 -1.72 13.99
C VAL A 84 -12.92 -1.02 12.80
N GLU A 85 -12.31 0.06 12.32
CA GLU A 85 -12.82 0.79 11.16
C GLU A 85 -12.83 -0.08 9.90
N ALA A 86 -11.77 -0.85 9.67
CA ALA A 86 -11.70 -1.75 8.51
C ALA A 86 -12.85 -2.76 8.49
N GLY A 87 -13.20 -3.28 9.66
CA GLY A 87 -14.31 -4.22 9.78
C GLY A 87 -15.66 -3.56 9.57
N ARG A 88 -15.81 -2.29 9.95
CA ARG A 88 -17.07 -1.55 9.93
C ARG A 88 -17.37 -0.84 8.62
N LEU A 89 -16.39 -0.61 7.76
CA LEU A 89 -16.60 0.13 6.51
C LEU A 89 -17.76 -0.48 5.71
N PRO A 90 -18.73 0.36 5.28
CA PRO A 90 -19.80 -0.13 4.43
C PRO A 90 -19.28 -0.47 3.03
N GLY A 91 -20.10 -1.10 2.23
CA GLY A 91 -19.77 -1.42 0.85
C GLY A 91 -19.44 -2.90 0.66
N PRO A 92 -19.44 -3.34 -0.60
CA PRO A 92 -19.34 -4.76 -0.93
C PRO A 92 -17.92 -5.31 -0.98
N HIS A 93 -16.89 -4.47 -0.89
CA HIS A 93 -15.51 -4.91 -1.05
C HIS A 93 -15.09 -5.85 0.08
N LYS A 94 -14.60 -7.02 -0.28
CA LYS A 94 -14.30 -8.10 0.68
C LYS A 94 -12.83 -8.29 0.98
N ASP A 95 -11.94 -7.75 0.17
CA ASP A 95 -10.50 -7.92 0.37
C ASP A 95 -10.07 -7.25 1.68
N PRO A 96 -9.60 -8.02 2.68
CA PRO A 96 -9.27 -7.44 3.97
C PRO A 96 -8.07 -6.50 3.93
N PHE A 97 -7.12 -6.73 3.04
CA PHE A 97 -5.97 -5.84 2.92
C PHE A 97 -6.40 -4.47 2.39
N ASP A 98 -7.22 -4.45 1.35
CA ASP A 98 -7.73 -3.19 0.79
C ASP A 98 -8.61 -2.45 1.79
N ARG A 99 -9.49 -3.17 2.51
CA ARG A 99 -10.31 -2.57 3.55
C ARG A 99 -9.47 -1.90 4.63
N MET A 100 -8.37 -2.53 5.01
CA MET A 100 -7.45 -1.96 5.99
C MET A 100 -6.82 -0.67 5.48
N LEU A 101 -6.38 -0.63 4.22
CA LEU A 101 -5.82 0.58 3.63
C LEU A 101 -6.84 1.72 3.61
N MET A 102 -8.09 1.42 3.25
CA MET A 102 -9.17 2.41 3.26
C MET A 102 -9.40 2.98 4.65
N ALA A 103 -9.45 2.11 5.66
CA ALA A 103 -9.64 2.52 7.05
C ALA A 103 -8.50 3.41 7.54
N GLN A 104 -7.26 3.02 7.24
CA GLN A 104 -6.09 3.80 7.62
C GLN A 104 -6.09 5.17 6.93
N ALA A 105 -6.41 5.21 5.64
CA ALA A 105 -6.47 6.47 4.91
C ALA A 105 -7.53 7.41 5.50
N ASN A 106 -8.68 6.87 5.87
CA ASN A 106 -9.76 7.67 6.47
C ASN A 106 -9.35 8.24 7.84
N ILE A 107 -8.78 7.41 8.71
CA ILE A 107 -8.43 7.82 10.07
C ILE A 107 -7.22 8.77 10.06
N GLU A 108 -6.19 8.43 9.28
CA GLU A 108 -4.94 9.20 9.26
C GLU A 108 -4.98 10.37 8.28
N LYS A 109 -6.07 10.54 7.54
CA LYS A 109 -6.22 11.60 6.54
C LYS A 109 -5.15 11.54 5.46
N LEU A 110 -4.98 10.35 4.90
CA LEU A 110 -4.04 10.10 3.81
C LEU A 110 -4.81 9.89 2.52
N LYS A 111 -4.19 10.29 1.40
CA LYS A 111 -4.72 9.98 0.08
C LYS A 111 -4.10 8.67 -0.41
N VAL A 112 -4.93 7.72 -0.84
CA VAL A 112 -4.42 6.45 -1.36
C VAL A 112 -3.91 6.63 -2.79
N VAL A 113 -2.70 6.18 -3.05
CA VAL A 113 -2.14 6.10 -4.40
C VAL A 113 -2.45 4.72 -4.94
N THR A 114 -3.35 4.66 -5.90
CA THR A 114 -3.85 3.40 -6.45
C THR A 114 -4.34 3.60 -7.88
N ILE A 115 -4.35 2.50 -8.65
CA ILE A 115 -5.02 2.46 -9.94
C ILE A 115 -6.32 1.64 -9.87
N ASP A 116 -6.61 1.05 -8.70
CA ASP A 116 -7.80 0.22 -8.51
C ASP A 116 -9.02 1.11 -8.27
N PRO A 117 -10.04 1.07 -9.17
CA PRO A 117 -11.22 1.94 -9.03
C PRO A 117 -12.05 1.65 -7.78
N VAL A 118 -11.87 0.52 -7.11
CA VAL A 118 -12.61 0.20 -5.89
C VAL A 118 -12.41 1.25 -4.80
N PHE A 119 -11.24 1.89 -4.75
CA PHE A 119 -10.94 2.90 -3.74
C PHE A 119 -11.74 4.19 -3.91
N LYS A 120 -12.38 4.39 -5.06
CA LYS A 120 -13.22 5.56 -5.28
C LYS A 120 -14.52 5.54 -4.46
N ASP A 121 -14.95 4.36 -4.04
CA ASP A 121 -16.20 4.18 -3.29
C ASP A 121 -15.99 4.39 -1.78
N TYR A 122 -14.77 4.65 -1.37
CA TYR A 122 -14.38 4.84 0.02
C TYR A 122 -13.59 6.15 0.20
#